data_587c11fa51cc0842541eea7b14630a67
#
_entry.id   587c11fa51cc0842541eea7b14630a67
#
_cell.length_a   1.000
_cell.length_b   1.000
_cell.length_c   1.000
_cell.angle_alpha   90.00
_cell.angle_beta   90.00
_cell.angle_gamma   90.00
#
_symmetry.space_group_name_H-M   'P 1'
#
loop_
_entity.id
_entity.type
_entity.pdbx_description
1 polymer ?
#
loop_
_entity_poly.entity_id
_entity_poly.type
_entity_poly.pdbx_seq_one_letter_code
_entity_poly.pdbx_strand_id
1 'polypeptide(L)'
;DEYLPIHRDAPSFEEQETETEIFETGIKVIDLLAPYIKGGKIGLFGGAGVGKTVLIMELINNIAKGHGGLSVFAGVGERTREGRDLYDEMTESGVLSKTSLVYGQMNEPPGARLRVALTGLTVAENFRDKEGQDVLLFIDNIFRFTQAGSEVSALLGRMPSAVGYQPNLATEMGALQERITSTKSGSITSVQAVYVPADDLTDPAPATTFSHLDATTVLSRQIASLGIYPAVDPLDSTSKALSADIVGTEHYNVAREVQEVLQRYKELQDIIAILGMDELSDEDKLTVSRARKIQRFFSQPFSVAEQFTGMEGKYVPVKETIRGFKEILEGKHDDIPEQAFLYVGTIEEAVAKARDLMKGDE
;
A
#
# COMPACT_ATOMS: atom_id res chain seq x y z
N ASP A 1 34.31 8.84 5.97
CA ASP A 1 33.30 7.92 5.40
C ASP A 1 33.07 6.81 6.41
N GLU A 2 31.79 6.50 6.64
CA GLU A 2 31.38 5.42 7.53
C GLU A 2 30.95 4.21 6.71
N TYR A 3 31.39 3.02 7.11
CA TYR A 3 31.03 1.76 6.46
C TYR A 3 30.26 0.89 7.43
N LEU A 4 29.11 0.37 7.00
CA LEU A 4 28.27 -0.54 7.76
C LEU A 4 28.16 -1.89 7.04
N PRO A 5 28.14 -3.01 7.78
CA PRO A 5 27.94 -4.31 7.16
C PRO A 5 26.49 -4.45 6.68
N ILE A 6 26.29 -5.04 5.50
CA ILE A 6 24.96 -5.33 4.98
C ILE A 6 24.36 -6.61 5.60
N HIS A 7 25.20 -7.50 6.10
CA HIS A 7 24.77 -8.67 6.86
C HIS A 7 24.89 -8.36 8.35
N ARG A 8 23.75 -8.33 9.02
CA ARG A 8 23.66 -8.10 10.46
C ARG A 8 22.45 -8.83 11.02
N ASP A 9 22.47 -9.08 12.31
CA ASP A 9 21.35 -9.70 13.01
C ASP A 9 20.19 -8.72 13.12
N ALA A 10 18.97 -9.28 13.20
CA ALA A 10 17.79 -8.50 13.55
C ALA A 10 17.98 -7.87 14.95
N PRO A 11 17.29 -6.75 15.24
CA PRO A 11 17.29 -6.18 16.57
C PRO A 11 16.91 -7.22 17.63
N SER A 12 17.58 -7.17 18.77
CA SER A 12 17.28 -8.07 19.90
C SER A 12 15.87 -7.78 20.44
N PHE A 13 15.31 -8.75 21.15
CA PHE A 13 14.01 -8.58 21.80
C PHE A 13 13.94 -7.33 22.69
N GLU A 14 15.03 -7.00 23.37
CA GLU A 14 15.12 -5.84 24.24
C GLU A 14 15.15 -4.51 23.49
N GLU A 15 15.67 -4.49 22.26
CA GLU A 15 15.74 -3.29 21.41
C GLU A 15 14.43 -2.99 20.69
N GLN A 16 13.56 -3.98 20.54
CA GLN A 16 12.31 -3.82 19.80
C GLN A 16 11.28 -3.03 20.60
N GLU A 17 10.52 -2.19 19.88
CA GLU A 17 9.34 -1.55 20.41
C GLU A 17 8.20 -2.57 20.52
N THR A 18 7.53 -2.58 21.67
CA THR A 18 6.45 -3.53 21.94
C THR A 18 5.06 -2.98 21.70
N GLU A 19 4.91 -1.66 21.64
CA GLU A 19 3.62 -1.04 21.38
C GLU A 19 3.30 -1.08 19.87
N THR A 20 2.06 -1.48 19.55
CA THR A 20 1.54 -1.42 18.19
C THR A 20 1.02 -0.03 17.91
N GLU A 21 1.64 0.65 16.96
CA GLU A 21 1.29 2.00 16.55
C GLU A 21 0.88 2.01 15.07
N ILE A 22 -0.21 2.69 14.75
CA ILE A 22 -0.69 2.83 13.38
C ILE A 22 0.17 3.85 12.64
N PHE A 23 0.58 3.48 11.43
CA PHE A 23 1.26 4.36 10.49
C PHE A 23 0.20 5.01 9.58
N GLU A 24 -0.19 6.26 9.90
CA GLU A 24 -1.16 7.00 9.09
C GLU A 24 -0.57 7.39 7.73
N THR A 25 -1.24 7.01 6.65
CA THR A 25 -0.78 7.30 5.29
C THR A 25 -1.42 8.55 4.67
N GLY A 26 -2.53 9.02 5.20
CA GLY A 26 -3.32 10.10 4.62
C GLY A 26 -4.15 9.67 3.41
N ILE A 27 -4.18 8.37 3.11
CA ILE A 27 -4.94 7.77 2.01
C ILE A 27 -6.13 7.04 2.61
N LYS A 28 -7.34 7.49 2.29
CA LYS A 28 -8.59 7.03 2.93
C LYS A 28 -8.77 5.52 2.88
N VAL A 29 -8.63 4.92 1.73
CA VAL A 29 -8.87 3.48 1.56
C VAL A 29 -7.89 2.63 2.37
N ILE A 30 -6.65 3.03 2.45
CA ILE A 30 -5.62 2.33 3.23
C ILE A 30 -5.89 2.50 4.72
N ASP A 31 -6.03 3.73 5.18
CA ASP A 31 -6.15 4.02 6.61
C ASP A 31 -7.45 3.47 7.22
N LEU A 32 -8.54 3.39 6.44
CA LEU A 32 -9.79 2.84 6.93
C LEU A 32 -9.80 1.30 6.94
N LEU A 33 -9.44 0.66 5.82
CA LEU A 33 -9.70 -0.77 5.57
C LEU A 33 -8.47 -1.66 5.71
N ALA A 34 -7.28 -1.13 5.43
CA ALA A 34 -6.04 -1.89 5.46
C ALA A 34 -4.91 -1.06 6.10
N PRO A 35 -5.10 -0.59 7.35
CA PRO A 35 -4.15 0.31 7.98
C PRO A 35 -2.76 -0.31 8.13
N TYR A 36 -1.74 0.51 7.95
CA TYR A 36 -0.35 0.12 8.11
C TYR A 36 0.06 0.21 9.57
N ILE A 37 0.87 -0.75 9.99
CA ILE A 37 1.49 -0.75 11.32
C ILE A 37 2.89 -0.17 11.18
N LYS A 38 3.24 0.77 12.07
CA LYS A 38 4.60 1.30 12.15
C LYS A 38 5.57 0.16 12.49
N GLY A 39 6.59 -0.01 11.68
CA GLY A 39 7.50 -1.15 11.77
C GLY A 39 6.95 -2.42 11.13
N GLY A 40 5.79 -2.35 10.49
CA GLY A 40 5.14 -3.48 9.82
C GLY A 40 5.63 -3.71 8.39
N LYS A 41 5.22 -4.84 7.86
CA LYS A 41 5.55 -5.29 6.51
C LYS A 41 4.28 -5.37 5.68
N ILE A 42 4.23 -4.57 4.62
CA ILE A 42 3.06 -4.45 3.76
C ILE A 42 3.38 -5.05 2.39
N GLY A 43 2.56 -5.97 1.93
CA GLY A 43 2.63 -6.47 0.57
C GLY A 43 1.81 -5.60 -0.37
N LEU A 44 2.42 -5.17 -1.47
CA LEU A 44 1.76 -4.41 -2.53
C LEU A 44 1.59 -5.30 -3.75
N PHE A 45 0.34 -5.57 -4.09
CA PHE A 45 -0.04 -6.42 -5.21
C PHE A 45 -0.68 -5.57 -6.31
N GLY A 46 -0.39 -5.87 -7.54
CA GLY A 46 -1.02 -5.21 -8.68
C GLY A 46 -0.22 -5.37 -9.95
N GLY A 47 -0.93 -5.43 -11.06
CA GLY A 47 -0.34 -5.51 -12.40
C GLY A 47 0.15 -4.15 -12.90
N ALA A 48 0.55 -4.13 -14.17
CA ALA A 48 0.95 -2.89 -14.84
C ALA A 48 -0.26 -1.97 -15.05
N GLY A 49 -0.04 -0.66 -14.98
CA GLY A 49 -1.04 0.34 -15.33
C GLY A 49 -2.14 0.60 -14.29
N VAL A 50 -1.94 0.14 -13.05
CA VAL A 50 -2.91 0.35 -11.95
C VAL A 50 -2.49 1.42 -10.94
N GLY A 51 -1.46 2.21 -11.26
CA GLY A 51 -1.02 3.33 -10.42
C GLY A 51 -0.09 2.96 -9.28
N LYS A 52 0.64 1.85 -9.38
CA LYS A 52 1.61 1.41 -8.35
C LYS A 52 2.66 2.49 -8.06
N THR A 53 3.30 3.03 -9.07
CA THR A 53 4.36 4.03 -8.93
C THR A 53 3.85 5.33 -8.31
N VAL A 54 2.68 5.78 -8.73
CA VAL A 54 2.07 7.01 -8.20
C VAL A 54 1.70 6.83 -6.73
N LEU A 55 1.19 5.66 -6.35
CA LEU A 55 0.91 5.34 -4.95
C LEU A 55 2.19 5.35 -4.11
N ILE A 56 3.27 4.74 -4.60
CA ILE A 56 4.57 4.74 -3.92
C ILE A 56 5.07 6.18 -3.70
N MET A 57 5.01 7.01 -4.72
CA MET A 57 5.44 8.41 -4.62
C MET A 57 4.57 9.22 -3.64
N GLU A 58 3.27 8.97 -3.59
CA GLU A 58 2.39 9.64 -2.62
C GLU A 58 2.68 9.20 -1.19
N LEU A 59 2.95 7.92 -0.96
CA LEU A 59 3.37 7.43 0.35
C LEU A 59 4.68 8.09 0.81
N ILE A 60 5.66 8.23 -0.08
CA ILE A 60 6.92 8.94 0.19
C ILE A 60 6.66 10.40 0.55
N ASN A 61 5.84 11.08 -0.24
CA ASN A 61 5.48 12.47 0.01
C ASN A 61 4.77 12.64 1.35
N ASN A 62 3.86 11.75 1.68
CA ASN A 62 3.07 11.82 2.90
C ASN A 62 3.89 11.49 4.15
N ILE A 63 4.84 10.56 4.07
CA ILE A 63 5.74 10.30 5.20
C ILE A 63 6.67 11.50 5.45
N ALA A 64 7.16 12.13 4.41
CA ALA A 64 7.99 13.32 4.55
C ALA A 64 7.24 14.48 5.18
N LYS A 65 6.01 14.72 4.78
CA LYS A 65 5.16 15.82 5.30
C LYS A 65 4.53 15.50 6.66
N GLY A 66 3.97 14.30 6.81
CA GLY A 66 3.21 13.92 8.01
C GLY A 66 4.06 13.41 9.16
N HIS A 67 5.17 12.78 8.88
CA HIS A 67 6.04 12.13 9.87
C HIS A 67 7.46 12.69 9.91
N GLY A 68 7.82 13.57 8.97
CA GLY A 68 9.18 14.12 8.87
C GLY A 68 10.26 13.09 8.55
N GLY A 69 9.86 11.89 8.09
CA GLY A 69 10.75 10.77 7.84
C GLY A 69 11.33 10.75 6.43
N LEU A 70 12.34 9.89 6.25
CA LEU A 70 12.97 9.61 4.98
C LEU A 70 12.49 8.29 4.41
N SER A 71 12.69 8.11 3.12
CA SER A 71 12.35 6.88 2.43
C SER A 71 13.57 6.27 1.74
N VAL A 72 13.59 4.96 1.66
CA VAL A 72 14.57 4.19 0.89
C VAL A 72 13.82 3.33 -0.12
N PHE A 73 14.22 3.40 -1.37
CA PHE A 73 13.68 2.56 -2.43
C PHE A 73 14.76 1.59 -2.93
N ALA A 74 14.56 0.30 -2.70
CA ALA A 74 15.42 -0.76 -3.19
C ALA A 74 14.82 -1.39 -4.45
N GLY A 75 15.42 -1.11 -5.60
CA GLY A 75 15.07 -1.72 -6.88
C GLY A 75 15.80 -3.04 -7.05
N VAL A 76 15.07 -4.14 -6.94
CA VAL A 76 15.63 -5.50 -6.94
C VAL A 76 15.25 -6.23 -8.23
N GLY A 77 16.20 -6.42 -9.12
CA GLY A 77 16.04 -7.24 -10.31
C GLY A 77 15.05 -6.72 -11.35
N GLU A 78 14.63 -5.46 -11.25
CA GLU A 78 13.73 -4.84 -12.20
C GLU A 78 14.45 -4.32 -13.45
N ARG A 79 13.69 -3.89 -14.45
CA ARG A 79 14.28 -3.36 -15.69
C ARG A 79 14.98 -2.02 -15.43
N THR A 80 16.16 -1.84 -16.01
CA THR A 80 16.95 -0.60 -15.89
C THR A 80 16.15 0.64 -16.32
N ARG A 81 15.33 0.51 -17.37
CA ARG A 81 14.46 1.58 -17.84
C ARG A 81 13.46 2.02 -16.77
N GLU A 82 12.82 1.06 -16.09
CA GLU A 82 11.85 1.36 -15.01
C GLU A 82 12.52 2.12 -13.86
N GLY A 83 13.74 1.77 -13.51
CA GLY A 83 14.54 2.49 -12.52
C GLY A 83 14.84 3.92 -12.93
N ARG A 84 15.13 4.15 -14.19
CA ARG A 84 15.35 5.49 -14.74
C ARG A 84 14.04 6.31 -14.75
N ASP A 85 12.98 5.71 -15.23
CA ASP A 85 11.66 6.35 -15.26
C ASP A 85 11.23 6.76 -13.84
N LEU A 86 11.41 5.91 -12.85
CA LEU A 86 11.11 6.23 -11.45
C LEU A 86 11.95 7.40 -10.93
N TYR A 87 13.25 7.43 -11.23
CA TYR A 87 14.12 8.54 -10.88
C TYR A 87 13.60 9.87 -11.47
N ASP A 88 13.24 9.86 -12.73
CA ASP A 88 12.73 11.05 -13.43
C ASP A 88 11.38 11.49 -12.83
N GLU A 89 10.47 10.57 -12.59
CA GLU A 89 9.16 10.85 -11.97
C GLU A 89 9.30 11.39 -10.53
N MET A 90 10.20 10.84 -9.73
CA MET A 90 10.50 11.35 -8.39
C MET A 90 11.11 12.76 -8.41
N THR A 91 11.93 13.04 -9.41
CA THR A 91 12.49 14.38 -9.62
C THR A 91 11.40 15.39 -9.95
N GLU A 92 10.51 15.04 -10.88
CA GLU A 92 9.41 15.91 -11.31
C GLU A 92 8.39 16.17 -10.19
N SER A 93 8.08 15.15 -9.39
CA SER A 93 7.15 15.28 -8.27
C SER A 93 7.76 15.86 -6.99
N GLY A 94 9.07 16.11 -6.99
CA GLY A 94 9.77 16.75 -5.88
C GLY A 94 10.03 15.88 -4.65
N VAL A 95 9.88 14.55 -4.76
CA VAL A 95 10.11 13.63 -3.64
C VAL A 95 11.53 13.03 -3.60
N LEU A 96 12.33 13.25 -4.64
CA LEU A 96 13.67 12.67 -4.73
C LEU A 96 14.59 13.12 -3.58
N SER A 97 14.48 14.36 -3.13
CA SER A 97 15.28 14.89 -2.01
C SER A 97 15.02 14.21 -0.67
N LYS A 98 13.90 13.47 -0.58
CA LYS A 98 13.47 12.72 0.61
C LYS A 98 13.68 11.21 0.48
N THR A 99 14.30 10.77 -0.61
CA THR A 99 14.41 9.36 -0.97
C THR A 99 15.85 8.98 -1.29
N SER A 100 16.29 7.85 -0.77
CA SER A 100 17.52 7.18 -1.18
C SER A 100 17.18 6.05 -2.14
N LEU A 101 17.75 6.07 -3.35
CA LEU A 101 17.53 5.04 -4.36
C LEU A 101 18.71 4.07 -4.39
N VAL A 102 18.43 2.77 -4.25
CA VAL A 102 19.44 1.71 -4.24
C VAL A 102 19.01 0.65 -5.26
N TYR A 103 19.74 0.58 -6.38
CA TYR A 103 19.37 -0.29 -7.50
C TYR A 103 20.35 -1.44 -7.71
N GLY A 104 19.81 -2.65 -7.85
CA GLY A 104 20.48 -3.82 -8.39
C GLY A 104 19.57 -4.45 -9.42
N GLN A 105 19.61 -3.92 -10.65
CA GLN A 105 18.63 -4.24 -11.69
C GLN A 105 18.93 -5.57 -12.39
N MET A 106 18.08 -5.97 -13.32
CA MET A 106 18.12 -7.30 -13.95
C MET A 106 19.41 -7.60 -14.74
N ASN A 107 20.12 -6.55 -15.15
CA ASN A 107 21.40 -6.69 -15.85
C ASN A 107 22.58 -7.00 -14.91
N GLU A 108 22.37 -6.90 -13.59
CA GLU A 108 23.40 -7.20 -12.61
C GLU A 108 23.54 -8.71 -12.35
N PRO A 109 24.71 -9.19 -11.91
CA PRO A 109 24.89 -10.58 -11.52
C PRO A 109 23.97 -11.00 -10.37
N PRO A 110 23.61 -12.29 -10.24
CA PRO A 110 22.71 -12.77 -9.20
C PRO A 110 23.18 -12.44 -7.78
N GLY A 111 24.48 -12.42 -7.51
CA GLY A 111 25.02 -12.01 -6.21
C GLY A 111 24.73 -10.54 -5.87
N ALA A 112 24.80 -9.65 -6.84
CA ALA A 112 24.45 -8.24 -6.65
C ALA A 112 22.93 -8.06 -6.45
N ARG A 113 22.12 -8.72 -7.27
CA ARG A 113 20.65 -8.69 -7.13
C ARG A 113 20.17 -9.26 -5.80
N LEU A 114 20.84 -10.28 -5.27
CA LEU A 114 20.53 -10.85 -3.96
C LEU A 114 20.83 -9.87 -2.82
N ARG A 115 21.90 -9.07 -2.95
CA ARG A 115 22.40 -8.20 -1.88
C ARG A 115 21.86 -6.77 -1.91
N VAL A 116 21.28 -6.34 -3.01
CA VAL A 116 20.79 -4.95 -3.14
C VAL A 116 19.69 -4.65 -2.12
N ALA A 117 18.80 -5.60 -1.85
CA ALA A 117 17.75 -5.43 -0.83
C ALA A 117 18.38 -5.26 0.56
N LEU A 118 19.41 -6.01 0.89
CA LEU A 118 20.17 -5.88 2.14
C LEU A 118 20.89 -4.53 2.23
N THR A 119 21.42 -4.03 1.11
CA THR A 119 22.04 -2.70 1.05
C THR A 119 21.02 -1.60 1.34
N GLY A 120 19.88 -1.63 0.68
CA GLY A 120 18.78 -0.69 0.95
C GLY A 120 18.31 -0.75 2.39
N LEU A 121 18.16 -1.96 2.93
CA LEU A 121 17.77 -2.18 4.33
C LEU A 121 18.83 -1.59 5.29
N THR A 122 20.11 -1.74 5.01
CA THR A 122 21.19 -1.16 5.83
C THR A 122 21.13 0.37 5.84
N VAL A 123 20.83 1.00 4.72
CA VAL A 123 20.60 2.45 4.65
C VAL A 123 19.41 2.85 5.53
N ALA A 124 18.32 2.11 5.44
CA ALA A 124 17.13 2.34 6.28
C ALA A 124 17.43 2.15 7.77
N GLU A 125 18.20 1.13 8.13
CA GLU A 125 18.62 0.89 9.51
C GLU A 125 19.48 2.02 10.08
N ASN A 126 20.33 2.61 9.27
CA ASN A 126 21.12 3.77 9.68
C ASN A 126 20.21 4.96 10.05
N PHE A 127 19.21 5.26 9.26
CA PHE A 127 18.27 6.33 9.57
C PHE A 127 17.42 6.00 10.81
N ARG A 128 16.98 4.77 10.97
CA ARG A 128 16.23 4.33 12.15
C ARG A 128 17.06 4.42 13.44
N ASP A 129 18.25 3.87 13.43
CA ASP A 129 19.03 3.63 14.65
C ASP A 129 19.88 4.82 15.05
N LYS A 130 20.47 5.55 14.11
CA LYS A 130 21.33 6.70 14.39
C LYS A 130 20.60 8.03 14.39
N GLU A 131 19.65 8.20 13.47
CA GLU A 131 18.93 9.44 13.33
C GLU A 131 17.56 9.40 14.00
N GLY A 132 17.15 8.27 14.55
CA GLY A 132 15.91 8.10 15.27
C GLY A 132 14.66 8.36 14.43
N GLN A 133 14.72 8.06 13.14
CA GLN A 133 13.66 8.35 12.20
C GLN A 133 12.68 7.21 11.99
N ASP A 134 11.50 7.57 11.53
CA ASP A 134 10.53 6.64 10.97
C ASP A 134 10.79 6.55 9.46
N VAL A 135 11.30 5.42 9.04
CA VAL A 135 11.75 5.20 7.66
C VAL A 135 10.72 4.36 6.91
N LEU A 136 10.42 4.76 5.67
CA LEU A 136 9.64 3.96 4.74
C LEU A 136 10.59 3.27 3.76
N LEU A 137 10.58 1.94 3.78
CA LEU A 137 11.41 1.11 2.90
C LEU A 137 10.55 0.46 1.83
N PHE A 138 10.81 0.79 0.57
CA PHE A 138 10.20 0.11 -0.57
C PHE A 138 11.16 -0.95 -1.12
N ILE A 139 10.63 -2.13 -1.40
CA ILE A 139 11.35 -3.20 -2.07
C ILE A 139 10.56 -3.57 -3.33
N ASP A 140 11.09 -3.29 -4.48
CA ASP A 140 10.48 -3.63 -5.76
C ASP A 140 11.47 -4.44 -6.60
N ASN A 141 11.38 -5.72 -6.66
CA ASN A 141 10.31 -6.59 -6.21
C ASN A 141 10.88 -7.67 -5.27
N ILE A 142 10.21 -8.01 -4.21
CA ILE A 142 10.70 -9.01 -3.25
C ILE A 142 10.86 -10.42 -3.88
N PHE A 143 10.07 -10.75 -4.89
CA PHE A 143 10.22 -11.98 -5.65
C PHE A 143 11.60 -12.08 -6.31
N ARG A 144 12.15 -10.97 -6.80
CA ARG A 144 13.46 -10.94 -7.45
C ARG A 144 14.61 -11.22 -6.48
N PHE A 145 14.44 -10.84 -5.21
CA PHE A 145 15.36 -11.25 -4.15
C PHE A 145 15.40 -12.77 -4.01
N THR A 146 14.24 -13.41 -3.96
CA THR A 146 14.11 -14.86 -3.90
C THR A 146 14.69 -15.53 -5.14
N GLN A 147 14.39 -15.02 -6.33
CA GLN A 147 14.90 -15.54 -7.60
C GLN A 147 16.43 -15.46 -7.67
N ALA A 148 17.03 -14.35 -7.27
CA ALA A 148 18.48 -14.19 -7.22
C ALA A 148 19.11 -15.19 -6.23
N GLY A 149 18.48 -15.42 -5.09
CA GLY A 149 18.91 -16.45 -4.13
C GLY A 149 18.89 -17.86 -4.72
N SER A 150 17.86 -18.18 -5.50
CA SER A 150 17.78 -19.44 -6.25
C SER A 150 18.90 -19.61 -7.26
N GLU A 151 19.23 -18.59 -8.02
CA GLU A 151 20.35 -18.60 -8.98
C GLU A 151 21.71 -18.80 -8.29
N VAL A 152 21.95 -18.09 -7.18
CA VAL A 152 23.18 -18.26 -6.38
C VAL A 152 23.26 -19.68 -5.81
N SER A 153 22.19 -20.22 -5.29
CA SER A 153 22.12 -21.58 -4.74
C SER A 153 22.47 -22.63 -5.82
N ALA A 154 21.94 -22.47 -7.03
CA ALA A 154 22.25 -23.36 -8.16
C ALA A 154 23.72 -23.27 -8.55
N LEU A 155 24.33 -22.08 -8.59
CA LEU A 155 25.74 -21.87 -8.87
C LEU A 155 26.66 -22.49 -7.81
N LEU A 156 26.20 -22.57 -6.55
CA LEU A 156 26.92 -23.23 -5.47
C LEU A 156 26.71 -24.76 -5.43
N GLY A 157 25.92 -25.30 -6.35
CA GLY A 157 25.66 -26.74 -6.45
C GLY A 157 24.76 -27.30 -5.35
N ARG A 158 23.96 -26.48 -4.71
CA ARG A 158 23.00 -26.93 -3.68
C ARG A 158 21.83 -27.67 -4.33
N MET A 159 21.35 -28.73 -3.67
CA MET A 159 20.18 -29.45 -4.14
C MET A 159 18.94 -28.56 -4.03
N PRO A 160 18.19 -28.34 -5.15
CA PRO A 160 16.99 -27.52 -5.10
C PRO A 160 15.88 -28.19 -4.28
N SER A 161 15.06 -27.35 -3.63
CA SER A 161 13.83 -27.75 -2.98
C SER A 161 12.64 -27.71 -3.97
N ALA A 162 11.41 -27.62 -3.47
CA ALA A 162 10.21 -27.57 -4.28
C ALA A 162 10.27 -26.46 -5.35
N VAL A 163 9.85 -26.78 -6.58
CA VAL A 163 9.77 -25.85 -7.72
C VAL A 163 11.11 -25.20 -8.09
N GLY A 164 12.22 -25.83 -7.72
CA GLY A 164 13.58 -25.36 -8.03
C GLY A 164 14.12 -24.25 -7.16
N TYR A 165 13.41 -23.84 -6.10
CA TYR A 165 13.89 -22.85 -5.14
C TYR A 165 15.02 -23.39 -4.26
N GLN A 166 15.81 -22.47 -3.69
CA GLN A 166 16.87 -22.81 -2.75
C GLN A 166 16.32 -23.47 -1.49
N PRO A 167 17.09 -24.44 -0.89
CA PRO A 167 16.64 -25.12 0.33
C PRO A 167 16.57 -24.22 1.56
N ASN A 168 17.28 -23.08 1.54
CA ASN A 168 17.30 -22.11 2.63
C ASN A 168 16.42 -20.87 2.36
N LEU A 169 15.41 -21.00 1.49
CA LEU A 169 14.50 -19.91 1.12
C LEU A 169 13.87 -19.23 2.34
N ALA A 170 13.29 -20.01 3.25
CA ALA A 170 12.64 -19.47 4.45
C ALA A 170 13.63 -18.77 5.37
N THR A 171 14.85 -19.27 5.49
CA THR A 171 15.90 -18.67 6.31
C THR A 171 16.39 -17.35 5.72
N GLU A 172 16.63 -17.29 4.41
CA GLU A 172 17.03 -16.06 3.72
C GLU A 172 15.96 -14.98 3.82
N MET A 173 14.70 -15.33 3.54
CA MET A 173 13.57 -14.43 3.66
C MET A 173 13.38 -13.95 5.09
N GLY A 174 13.44 -14.87 6.06
CA GLY A 174 13.32 -14.55 7.48
C GLY A 174 14.42 -13.61 7.95
N ALA A 175 15.67 -13.84 7.56
CA ALA A 175 16.79 -12.98 7.92
C ALA A 175 16.62 -11.54 7.41
N LEU A 176 16.08 -11.37 6.21
CA LEU A 176 15.73 -10.05 5.68
C LEU A 176 14.57 -9.42 6.44
N GLN A 177 13.46 -10.14 6.57
CA GLN A 177 12.20 -9.61 7.10
C GLN A 177 12.27 -9.25 8.57
N GLU A 178 12.97 -10.03 9.39
CA GLU A 178 13.09 -9.78 10.84
C GLU A 178 13.88 -8.50 11.19
N ARG A 179 14.70 -8.01 10.28
CA ARG A 179 15.39 -6.72 10.44
C ARG A 179 14.47 -5.52 10.26
N ILE A 180 13.34 -5.71 9.56
CA ILE A 180 12.34 -4.69 9.28
C ILE A 180 11.38 -4.62 10.46
N THR A 181 11.63 -3.72 11.39
CA THR A 181 10.84 -3.60 12.62
C THR A 181 11.00 -2.23 13.26
N SER A 182 10.14 -1.93 14.22
CA SER A 182 10.31 -0.79 15.11
C SER A 182 11.28 -1.12 16.23
N THR A 183 12.15 -0.17 16.54
CA THR A 183 13.02 -0.19 17.72
C THR A 183 12.65 0.97 18.64
N LYS A 184 13.26 1.03 19.81
CA LYS A 184 13.10 2.16 20.74
C LYS A 184 13.65 3.47 20.16
N SER A 185 14.50 3.41 19.14
CA SER A 185 15.10 4.59 18.49
C SER A 185 14.23 5.14 17.35
N GLY A 186 13.61 4.29 16.57
CA GLY A 186 12.83 4.65 15.39
C GLY A 186 12.17 3.43 14.77
N SER A 187 11.68 3.57 13.53
CA SER A 187 11.01 2.47 12.85
C SER A 187 11.42 2.33 11.40
N ILE A 188 11.31 1.11 10.87
CA ILE A 188 11.28 0.82 9.44
C ILE A 188 9.94 0.17 9.14
N THR A 189 9.14 0.82 8.31
CA THR A 189 7.91 0.28 7.75
C THR A 189 8.18 -0.05 6.29
N SER A 190 7.93 -1.29 5.86
CA SER A 190 8.22 -1.69 4.49
C SER A 190 6.96 -1.85 3.65
N VAL A 191 7.07 -1.42 2.39
CA VAL A 191 6.12 -1.73 1.34
C VAL A 191 6.86 -2.55 0.28
N GLN A 192 6.47 -3.79 0.16
CA GLN A 192 7.14 -4.78 -0.69
C GLN A 192 6.24 -5.14 -1.85
N ALA A 193 6.66 -4.81 -3.08
CA ALA A 193 5.95 -5.26 -4.25
C ALA A 193 6.10 -6.78 -4.38
N VAL A 194 4.98 -7.47 -4.49
CA VAL A 194 4.93 -8.93 -4.54
C VAL A 194 4.43 -9.36 -5.92
N TYR A 195 5.26 -10.11 -6.63
CA TYR A 195 4.88 -10.80 -7.84
C TYR A 195 4.48 -12.25 -7.51
N VAL A 196 3.37 -12.69 -8.07
CA VAL A 196 2.87 -14.04 -7.89
C VAL A 196 3.04 -14.81 -9.20
N PRO A 197 4.03 -15.72 -9.31
CA PRO A 197 4.26 -16.49 -10.53
C PRO A 197 3.03 -17.28 -10.96
N ALA A 198 2.59 -17.08 -12.20
CA ALA A 198 1.43 -17.76 -12.79
C ALA A 198 0.13 -17.63 -11.95
N ASP A 199 -0.01 -16.56 -11.17
CA ASP A 199 -1.12 -16.34 -10.23
C ASP A 199 -1.28 -17.47 -9.18
N ASP A 200 -0.23 -18.25 -8.95
CA ASP A 200 -0.23 -19.35 -7.98
C ASP A 200 0.25 -18.91 -6.60
N LEU A 201 -0.71 -18.67 -5.71
CA LEU A 201 -0.43 -18.27 -4.32
C LEU A 201 0.21 -19.39 -3.50
N THR A 202 0.23 -20.62 -3.99
CA THR A 202 0.89 -21.76 -3.33
C THR A 202 2.36 -21.90 -3.70
N ASP A 203 2.84 -21.12 -4.68
CA ASP A 203 4.27 -21.07 -5.02
C ASP A 203 5.08 -20.70 -3.76
N PRO A 204 6.21 -21.36 -3.49
CA PRO A 204 6.99 -21.13 -2.28
C PRO A 204 7.44 -19.69 -2.04
N ALA A 205 7.71 -18.91 -3.09
CA ALA A 205 8.17 -17.52 -2.93
C ALA A 205 7.06 -16.62 -2.37
N PRO A 206 5.87 -16.48 -2.99
CA PRO A 206 4.78 -15.70 -2.41
C PRO A 206 4.31 -16.30 -1.07
N ALA A 207 4.18 -17.62 -0.95
CA ALA A 207 3.76 -18.26 0.29
C ALA A 207 4.67 -17.91 1.47
N THR A 208 5.99 -17.94 1.27
CA THR A 208 6.96 -17.56 2.30
C THR A 208 6.88 -16.06 2.63
N THR A 209 6.72 -15.22 1.62
CA THR A 209 6.55 -13.77 1.81
C THR A 209 5.29 -13.46 2.61
N PHE A 210 4.15 -14.08 2.28
CA PHE A 210 2.89 -13.86 2.98
C PHE A 210 2.96 -14.12 4.49
N SER A 211 3.76 -15.09 4.91
CA SER A 211 3.92 -15.40 6.34
C SER A 211 4.50 -14.25 7.16
N HIS A 212 5.18 -13.29 6.52
CA HIS A 212 5.78 -12.13 7.16
C HIS A 212 4.94 -10.86 7.07
N LEU A 213 3.89 -10.83 6.24
CA LEU A 213 3.12 -9.61 5.99
C LEU A 213 2.13 -9.30 7.12
N ASP A 214 2.09 -8.04 7.51
CA ASP A 214 1.13 -7.49 8.47
C ASP A 214 -0.10 -6.90 7.78
N ALA A 215 0.05 -6.43 6.55
CA ALA A 215 -1.03 -5.88 5.75
C ALA A 215 -0.78 -6.14 4.26
N THR A 216 -1.86 -6.10 3.48
CA THR A 216 -1.80 -6.16 2.02
C THR A 216 -2.56 -5.01 1.40
N THR A 217 -1.96 -4.41 0.39
CA THR A 217 -2.59 -3.40 -0.47
C THR A 217 -2.71 -4.01 -1.87
N VAL A 218 -3.92 -4.24 -2.32
CA VAL A 218 -4.19 -4.83 -3.64
C VAL A 218 -4.68 -3.76 -4.59
N LEU A 219 -3.94 -3.52 -5.66
CA LEU A 219 -4.34 -2.61 -6.73
C LEU A 219 -5.14 -3.38 -7.78
N SER A 220 -6.33 -2.88 -8.10
CA SER A 220 -7.30 -3.56 -8.95
C SER A 220 -7.46 -2.84 -10.29
N ARG A 221 -7.30 -3.58 -11.38
CA ARG A 221 -7.58 -3.08 -12.72
C ARG A 221 -9.06 -2.74 -12.91
N GLN A 222 -9.96 -3.49 -12.28
CA GLN A 222 -11.40 -3.21 -12.34
C GLN A 222 -11.73 -1.84 -11.73
N ILE A 223 -11.15 -1.53 -10.58
CA ILE A 223 -11.34 -0.23 -9.92
C ILE A 223 -10.70 0.90 -10.75
N ALA A 224 -9.51 0.68 -11.31
CA ALA A 224 -8.87 1.63 -12.21
C ALA A 224 -9.72 1.91 -13.46
N SER A 225 -10.39 0.89 -14.00
CA SER A 225 -11.28 1.04 -15.17
C SER A 225 -12.53 1.86 -14.89
N LEU A 226 -12.93 1.98 -13.61
CA LEU A 226 -14.01 2.86 -13.17
C LEU A 226 -13.54 4.31 -12.99
N GLY A 227 -12.26 4.60 -13.21
CA GLY A 227 -11.67 5.92 -13.00
C GLY A 227 -11.47 6.27 -11.52
N ILE A 228 -11.45 5.28 -10.65
CA ILE A 228 -11.24 5.47 -9.21
C ILE A 228 -9.76 5.26 -8.87
N TYR A 229 -9.08 6.32 -8.45
CA TYR A 229 -7.69 6.28 -8.01
C TYR A 229 -7.53 6.91 -6.61
N PRO A 230 -6.73 6.32 -5.72
CA PRO A 230 -5.94 5.11 -5.92
C PRO A 230 -6.82 3.88 -6.17
N ALA A 231 -6.39 3.00 -7.07
CA ALA A 231 -7.16 1.83 -7.47
C ALA A 231 -7.01 0.65 -6.49
N VAL A 232 -7.02 0.96 -5.20
CA VAL A 232 -6.92 -0.03 -4.12
C VAL A 232 -8.23 -0.77 -3.99
N ASP A 233 -8.16 -2.10 -4.04
CA ASP A 233 -9.33 -2.95 -3.84
C ASP A 233 -9.73 -2.94 -2.36
N PRO A 234 -10.91 -2.41 -2.02
CA PRO A 234 -11.32 -2.27 -0.63
C PRO A 234 -11.74 -3.57 0.04
N LEU A 235 -12.04 -4.61 -0.74
CA LEU A 235 -12.42 -5.93 -0.21
C LEU A 235 -11.25 -6.91 -0.13
N ASP A 236 -10.31 -6.83 -1.09
CA ASP A 236 -9.16 -7.73 -1.15
C ASP A 236 -7.95 -7.22 -0.34
N SER A 237 -7.90 -5.94 -0.03
CA SER A 237 -6.86 -5.37 0.83
C SER A 237 -7.16 -5.63 2.29
N THR A 238 -6.16 -6.06 3.05
CA THR A 238 -6.33 -6.52 4.43
C THR A 238 -5.25 -5.96 5.36
N SER A 239 -5.52 -5.97 6.65
CA SER A 239 -4.54 -5.63 7.67
C SER A 239 -4.82 -6.37 8.97
N LYS A 240 -3.77 -6.88 9.61
CA LYS A 240 -3.83 -7.44 10.96
C LYS A 240 -4.15 -6.37 12.02
N ALA A 241 -3.90 -5.11 11.70
CA ALA A 241 -4.21 -3.98 12.58
C ALA A 241 -5.70 -3.61 12.60
N LEU A 242 -6.51 -4.11 11.68
CA LEU A 242 -7.95 -3.83 11.66
C LEU A 242 -8.68 -4.69 12.70
N SER A 243 -8.56 -4.28 13.94
CA SER A 243 -9.24 -4.86 15.09
C SER A 243 -9.61 -3.75 16.07
N ALA A 244 -10.67 -3.93 16.83
CA ALA A 244 -11.14 -2.95 17.80
C ALA A 244 -10.08 -2.61 18.87
N ASP A 245 -9.23 -3.58 19.21
CA ASP A 245 -8.17 -3.42 20.21
C ASP A 245 -7.04 -2.48 19.74
N ILE A 246 -6.81 -2.41 18.44
CA ILE A 246 -5.72 -1.62 17.86
C ILE A 246 -6.21 -0.27 17.35
N VAL A 247 -7.26 -0.26 16.53
CA VAL A 247 -7.76 0.98 15.90
C VAL A 247 -8.89 1.65 16.66
N GLY A 248 -9.46 0.98 17.64
CA GLY A 248 -10.63 1.44 18.38
C GLY A 248 -11.95 0.94 17.78
N THR A 249 -12.99 0.95 18.62
CA THR A 249 -14.30 0.39 18.27
C THR A 249 -14.97 1.12 17.12
N GLU A 250 -14.94 2.46 17.13
CA GLU A 250 -15.59 3.26 16.07
C GLU A 250 -14.97 3.00 14.70
N HIS A 251 -13.65 3.07 14.60
CA HIS A 251 -12.94 2.79 13.35
C HIS A 251 -13.26 1.38 12.83
N TYR A 252 -13.15 0.40 13.71
CA TYR A 252 -13.43 -1.00 13.37
C TYR A 252 -14.85 -1.20 12.85
N ASN A 253 -15.84 -0.65 13.54
CA ASN A 253 -17.24 -0.79 13.15
C ASN A 253 -17.54 -0.11 11.81
N VAL A 254 -17.04 1.09 11.59
CA VAL A 254 -17.20 1.80 10.31
C VAL A 254 -16.56 1.01 9.17
N ALA A 255 -15.35 0.51 9.36
CA ALA A 255 -14.67 -0.30 8.36
C ALA A 255 -15.44 -1.57 8.01
N ARG A 256 -15.97 -2.26 9.02
CA ARG A 256 -16.78 -3.48 8.82
C ARG A 256 -18.09 -3.19 8.08
N GLU A 257 -18.79 -2.14 8.43
CA GLU A 257 -20.01 -1.75 7.74
C GLU A 257 -19.75 -1.36 6.28
N VAL A 258 -18.65 -0.64 6.02
CA VAL A 258 -18.22 -0.32 4.65
C VAL A 258 -17.97 -1.60 3.85
N GLN A 259 -17.26 -2.56 4.43
CA GLN A 259 -17.00 -3.86 3.79
C GLN A 259 -18.30 -4.62 3.50
N GLU A 260 -19.23 -4.64 4.43
CA GLU A 260 -20.53 -5.29 4.26
C GLU A 260 -21.35 -4.67 3.12
N VAL A 261 -21.42 -3.35 3.08
CA VAL A 261 -22.13 -2.62 2.01
C VAL A 261 -21.49 -2.88 0.64
N LEU A 262 -20.18 -2.84 0.54
CA LEU A 262 -19.46 -3.12 -0.70
C LEU A 262 -19.58 -4.59 -1.13
N GLN A 263 -19.56 -5.51 -0.19
CA GLN A 263 -19.76 -6.94 -0.47
C GLN A 263 -21.17 -7.20 -0.99
N ARG A 264 -22.18 -6.61 -0.36
CA ARG A 264 -23.57 -6.71 -0.81
C ARG A 264 -23.74 -6.12 -2.21
N TYR A 265 -23.13 -4.98 -2.48
CA TYR A 265 -23.13 -4.37 -3.81
C TYR A 265 -22.52 -5.29 -4.85
N LYS A 266 -21.39 -5.92 -4.55
CA LYS A 266 -20.75 -6.89 -5.44
C LYS A 266 -21.67 -8.07 -5.78
N GLU A 267 -22.40 -8.60 -4.80
CA GLU A 267 -23.37 -9.67 -4.99
C GLU A 267 -24.56 -9.22 -5.86
N LEU A 268 -24.99 -7.97 -5.72
CA LEU A 268 -26.11 -7.42 -6.48
C LEU A 268 -25.75 -7.05 -7.92
N GLN A 269 -24.47 -6.87 -8.24
CA GLN A 269 -24.06 -6.44 -9.59
C GLN A 269 -24.47 -7.40 -10.68
N ASP A 270 -24.44 -8.71 -10.44
CA ASP A 270 -24.89 -9.72 -11.40
C ASP A 270 -26.40 -9.61 -11.66
N ILE A 271 -27.18 -9.37 -10.61
CA ILE A 271 -28.62 -9.15 -10.71
C ILE A 271 -28.91 -7.88 -11.50
N ILE A 272 -28.21 -6.79 -11.22
CA ILE A 272 -28.35 -5.51 -11.91
C ILE A 272 -28.04 -5.66 -13.40
N ALA A 273 -26.98 -6.40 -13.74
CA ALA A 273 -26.55 -6.61 -15.13
C ALA A 273 -27.58 -7.40 -15.94
N ILE A 274 -28.28 -8.35 -15.32
CA ILE A 274 -29.24 -9.23 -16.00
C ILE A 274 -30.65 -8.65 -15.98
N LEU A 275 -31.11 -8.17 -14.85
CA LEU A 275 -32.51 -7.76 -14.61
C LEU A 275 -32.72 -6.25 -14.52
N GLY A 276 -31.66 -5.48 -14.33
CA GLY A 276 -31.72 -4.03 -14.13
C GLY A 276 -31.98 -3.63 -12.66
N MET A 277 -31.81 -2.34 -12.40
CA MET A 277 -31.96 -1.75 -11.06
C MET A 277 -33.40 -1.83 -10.52
N ASP A 278 -34.37 -1.77 -11.41
CA ASP A 278 -35.80 -1.70 -11.02
C ASP A 278 -36.29 -2.99 -10.35
N GLU A 279 -35.62 -4.11 -10.57
CA GLU A 279 -35.94 -5.40 -9.96
C GLU A 279 -35.44 -5.55 -8.52
N LEU A 280 -34.60 -4.60 -8.05
CA LEU A 280 -34.11 -4.62 -6.68
C LEU A 280 -35.19 -4.13 -5.69
N SER A 281 -35.15 -4.67 -4.47
CA SER A 281 -35.91 -4.12 -3.35
C SER A 281 -35.46 -2.68 -3.04
N ASP A 282 -36.31 -1.91 -2.37
CA ASP A 282 -35.96 -0.55 -1.96
C ASP A 282 -34.73 -0.53 -1.04
N GLU A 283 -34.59 -1.53 -0.17
CA GLU A 283 -33.42 -1.72 0.69
C GLU A 283 -32.15 -1.94 -0.13
N ASP A 284 -32.19 -2.82 -1.13
CA ASP A 284 -31.05 -3.08 -2.00
C ASP A 284 -30.71 -1.89 -2.89
N LYS A 285 -31.70 -1.14 -3.38
CA LYS A 285 -31.48 0.13 -4.11
C LYS A 285 -30.73 1.15 -3.25
N LEU A 286 -31.09 1.27 -1.98
CA LEU A 286 -30.42 2.16 -1.04
C LEU A 286 -28.99 1.70 -0.77
N THR A 287 -28.78 0.40 -0.59
CA THR A 287 -27.43 -0.19 -0.43
C THR A 287 -26.56 0.10 -1.64
N VAL A 288 -27.06 -0.08 -2.86
CA VAL A 288 -26.33 0.22 -4.10
C VAL A 288 -25.98 1.70 -4.18
N SER A 289 -26.91 2.59 -3.88
CA SER A 289 -26.68 4.04 -3.88
C SER A 289 -25.55 4.44 -2.92
N ARG A 290 -25.58 3.94 -1.70
CA ARG A 290 -24.54 4.19 -0.69
C ARG A 290 -23.21 3.56 -1.06
N ALA A 291 -23.21 2.33 -1.59
CA ALA A 291 -22.01 1.64 -2.04
C ALA A 291 -21.29 2.41 -3.14
N ARG A 292 -22.00 2.94 -4.11
CA ARG A 292 -21.45 3.76 -5.19
C ARG A 292 -20.82 5.04 -4.67
N LYS A 293 -21.45 5.70 -3.69
CA LYS A 293 -20.88 6.87 -3.01
C LYS A 293 -19.61 6.52 -2.25
N ILE A 294 -19.63 5.40 -1.53
CA ILE A 294 -18.47 4.88 -0.80
C ILE A 294 -17.29 4.61 -1.75
N GLN A 295 -17.52 3.93 -2.86
CA GLN A 295 -16.47 3.66 -3.84
C GLN A 295 -15.83 4.95 -4.36
N ARG A 296 -16.64 5.94 -4.69
CA ARG A 296 -16.16 7.21 -5.21
C ARG A 296 -15.45 8.03 -4.15
N PHE A 297 -15.90 7.95 -2.90
CA PHE A 297 -15.28 8.64 -1.78
C PHE A 297 -13.91 8.04 -1.41
N PHE A 298 -13.63 6.81 -1.79
CA PHE A 298 -12.27 6.23 -1.69
C PHE A 298 -11.28 6.84 -2.67
N SER A 299 -11.73 7.44 -3.74
CA SER A 299 -10.85 8.21 -4.62
C SER A 299 -10.40 9.48 -3.91
N GLN A 300 -9.17 9.89 -4.16
CA GLN A 300 -8.66 11.17 -3.69
C GLN A 300 -7.52 11.65 -4.59
N PRO A 301 -7.38 12.98 -4.74
CA PRO A 301 -6.29 13.53 -5.53
C PRO A 301 -4.96 13.40 -4.78
N PHE A 302 -3.91 13.08 -5.51
CA PHE A 302 -2.55 12.95 -4.97
C PHE A 302 -1.71 14.19 -5.25
N SER A 303 -0.93 14.60 -4.27
CA SER A 303 -0.01 15.73 -4.39
C SER A 303 1.02 15.52 -5.49
N VAL A 304 1.51 14.29 -5.65
CA VAL A 304 2.49 13.94 -6.69
C VAL A 304 1.92 13.93 -8.10
N ALA A 305 0.61 13.95 -8.24
CA ALA A 305 -0.10 13.93 -9.52
C ALA A 305 -0.71 15.30 -9.91
N GLU A 306 -0.55 16.35 -9.11
CA GLU A 306 -1.13 17.67 -9.35
C GLU A 306 -0.82 18.22 -10.74
N GLN A 307 0.41 18.02 -11.21
CA GLN A 307 0.85 18.49 -12.52
C GLN A 307 0.08 17.86 -13.69
N PHE A 308 -0.40 16.64 -13.51
CA PHE A 308 -1.10 15.88 -14.54
C PHE A 308 -2.62 16.00 -14.44
N THR A 309 -3.14 16.08 -13.22
CA THR A 309 -4.59 16.09 -12.97
C THR A 309 -5.19 17.49 -12.86
N GLY A 310 -4.37 18.49 -12.51
CA GLY A 310 -4.83 19.81 -12.19
C GLY A 310 -5.59 19.91 -10.86
N MET A 311 -5.63 18.84 -10.09
CA MET A 311 -6.29 18.78 -8.78
C MET A 311 -5.27 18.90 -7.66
N GLU A 312 -5.56 19.74 -6.68
CA GLU A 312 -4.76 19.86 -5.47
C GLU A 312 -4.79 18.53 -4.67
N GLY A 313 -3.61 18.02 -4.31
CA GLY A 313 -3.49 16.81 -3.53
C GLY A 313 -4.04 16.96 -2.12
N LYS A 314 -4.60 15.87 -1.59
CA LYS A 314 -5.22 15.82 -0.27
C LYS A 314 -4.56 14.77 0.60
N TYR A 315 -4.13 15.19 1.78
CA TYR A 315 -3.80 14.31 2.89
C TYR A 315 -5.00 14.30 3.83
N VAL A 316 -5.63 13.14 4.02
CA VAL A 316 -6.85 13.04 4.82
C VAL A 316 -6.53 12.36 6.15
N PRO A 317 -6.61 13.06 7.29
CA PRO A 317 -6.46 12.44 8.60
C PRO A 317 -7.48 11.32 8.80
N VAL A 318 -7.07 10.25 9.49
CA VAL A 318 -7.93 9.07 9.69
C VAL A 318 -9.24 9.40 10.38
N LYS A 319 -9.26 10.36 11.29
CA LYS A 319 -10.50 10.84 11.96
C LYS A 319 -11.52 11.36 10.97
N GLU A 320 -11.08 12.14 9.99
CA GLU A 320 -11.93 12.69 8.93
C GLU A 320 -12.44 11.59 8.00
N THR A 321 -11.61 10.61 7.72
CA THR A 321 -12.00 9.44 6.93
C THR A 321 -13.09 8.63 7.64
N ILE A 322 -12.90 8.30 8.90
CA ILE A 322 -13.89 7.56 9.70
C ILE A 322 -15.22 8.33 9.75
N ARG A 323 -15.17 9.62 10.06
CA ARG A 323 -16.35 10.47 10.15
C ARG A 323 -17.10 10.53 8.81
N GLY A 324 -16.39 10.75 7.72
CA GLY A 324 -17.00 10.85 6.39
C GLY A 324 -17.72 9.59 5.97
N PHE A 325 -17.07 8.44 6.10
CA PHE A 325 -17.72 7.15 5.77
C PHE A 325 -18.87 6.80 6.70
N LYS A 326 -18.75 7.11 7.99
CA LYS A 326 -19.84 6.94 8.94
C LYS A 326 -21.07 7.74 8.54
N GLU A 327 -20.92 9.00 8.14
CA GLU A 327 -22.02 9.85 7.69
C GLU A 327 -22.69 9.31 6.43
N ILE A 328 -21.93 8.76 5.49
CA ILE A 328 -22.47 8.11 4.29
C ILE A 328 -23.30 6.88 4.69
N LEU A 329 -22.78 6.04 5.57
CA LEU A 329 -23.46 4.84 6.07
C LEU A 329 -24.76 5.15 6.82
N GLU A 330 -24.78 6.24 7.58
CA GLU A 330 -25.95 6.70 8.35
C GLU A 330 -27.01 7.41 7.48
N GLY A 331 -26.74 7.60 6.20
CA GLY A 331 -27.66 8.21 5.27
C GLY A 331 -27.73 9.73 5.29
N LYS A 332 -26.81 10.41 5.97
CA LYS A 332 -26.77 11.87 6.05
C LYS A 332 -26.56 12.56 4.71
N HIS A 333 -26.04 11.84 3.73
CA HIS A 333 -25.71 12.33 2.40
C HIS A 333 -26.41 11.57 1.28
N ASP A 334 -27.56 10.95 1.58
CA ASP A 334 -28.35 10.18 0.60
C ASP A 334 -28.91 11.05 -0.53
N ASP A 335 -29.08 12.34 -0.28
CA ASP A 335 -29.58 13.34 -1.25
C ASP A 335 -28.48 13.94 -2.15
N ILE A 336 -27.23 13.63 -1.88
CA ILE A 336 -26.08 14.13 -2.64
C ILE A 336 -25.79 13.18 -3.81
N PRO A 337 -25.56 13.69 -5.05
CA PRO A 337 -25.20 12.84 -6.17
C PRO A 337 -23.85 12.17 -5.98
N GLU A 338 -23.70 10.94 -6.46
CA GLU A 338 -22.50 10.14 -6.29
C GLU A 338 -21.22 10.81 -6.83
N GLN A 339 -21.35 11.63 -7.87
CA GLN A 339 -20.23 12.34 -8.50
C GLN A 339 -19.58 13.37 -7.57
N ALA A 340 -20.33 13.87 -6.58
CA ALA A 340 -19.80 14.80 -5.58
C ALA A 340 -18.75 14.17 -4.67
N PHE A 341 -18.73 12.85 -4.55
CA PHE A 341 -17.78 12.11 -3.73
C PHE A 341 -16.47 11.76 -4.47
N LEU A 342 -16.42 12.03 -5.77
CA LEU A 342 -15.26 11.67 -6.59
C LEU A 342 -14.13 12.69 -6.41
N TYR A 343 -12.94 12.20 -6.11
CA TYR A 343 -11.70 13.01 -5.96
C TYR A 343 -11.83 14.19 -4.99
N VAL A 344 -12.37 13.91 -3.83
CA VAL A 344 -12.41 14.85 -2.70
C VAL A 344 -11.60 14.29 -1.53
N GLY A 345 -11.20 15.15 -0.61
CA GLY A 345 -10.52 14.74 0.62
C GLY A 345 -11.51 14.38 1.71
N THR A 346 -12.12 15.38 2.33
CA THR A 346 -13.06 15.22 3.43
C THR A 346 -14.51 15.20 2.95
N ILE A 347 -15.42 14.83 3.86
CA ILE A 347 -16.86 14.82 3.56
C ILE A 347 -17.41 16.22 3.31
N GLU A 348 -16.86 17.25 3.95
CA GLU A 348 -17.23 18.65 3.70
C GLU A 348 -16.95 19.07 2.26
N GLU A 349 -15.86 18.59 1.70
CA GLU A 349 -15.51 18.86 0.28
C GLU A 349 -16.53 18.21 -0.67
N ALA A 350 -17.03 17.03 -0.34
CA ALA A 350 -18.10 16.38 -1.09
C ALA A 350 -19.39 17.20 -1.04
N VAL A 351 -19.77 17.67 0.14
CA VAL A 351 -20.96 18.52 0.33
C VAL A 351 -20.83 19.85 -0.45
N ALA A 352 -19.66 20.48 -0.39
CA ALA A 352 -19.38 21.71 -1.14
C ALA A 352 -19.44 21.47 -2.66
N LYS A 353 -18.85 20.38 -3.14
CA LYS A 353 -18.90 20.01 -4.55
C LYS A 353 -20.33 19.73 -5.02
N ALA A 354 -21.17 19.11 -4.18
CA ALA A 354 -22.58 18.88 -4.48
C ALA A 354 -23.36 20.19 -4.68
N ARG A 355 -23.09 21.20 -3.85
CA ARG A 355 -23.70 22.53 -4.00
C ARG A 355 -23.33 23.21 -5.32
N ASP A 356 -22.07 23.08 -5.73
CA ASP A 356 -21.58 23.65 -6.99
C ASP A 356 -22.19 22.93 -8.20
N LEU A 357 -22.32 21.60 -8.14
CA LEU A 357 -22.99 20.81 -9.18
C LEU A 357 -24.47 21.19 -9.34
N MET A 358 -25.18 21.41 -8.23
CA MET A 358 -26.60 21.80 -8.27
C MET A 358 -26.82 23.23 -8.81
N LYS A 359 -25.85 24.13 -8.64
CA LYS A 359 -25.91 25.49 -9.18
C LYS A 359 -25.60 25.58 -10.67
N GLY A 360 -24.88 24.58 -11.20
CA GLY A 360 -24.56 24.50 -12.62
C GLY A 360 -25.69 23.98 -13.50
N ASP A 361 -26.74 23.43 -12.90
CA ASP A 361 -27.93 22.93 -13.59
C ASP A 361 -29.08 23.96 -13.65
N GLU A 362 -28.90 25.16 -13.06
CA GLU A 362 -29.78 26.33 -13.22
C GLU A 362 -29.25 27.29 -14.31
#